data_4d18754e7fa4fc2dfa8d1008b5586789
#
_entry.id   4d18754e7fa4fc2dfa8d1008b5586789
#
_cell.length_a   1.000
_cell.length_b   1.000
_cell.length_c   1.000
_cell.angle_alpha   90.00
_cell.angle_beta   90.00
_cell.angle_gamma   90.00
#
_symmetry.space_group_name_H-M   'P 1'
#
loop_
_entity.id
_entity.type
_entity.pdbx_description
1 polymer ?
#
loop_
_entity_poly.entity_id
_entity_poly.type
_entity_poly.pdbx_seq_one_letter_code
_entity_poly.pdbx_strand_id
1 'polypeptide(L)'
;KNIKVFNEIYTSLFKWGIGLALIFTLLYLVLGLPFLSIITNEEQVVLAAKDYMIWAAMIPIVGIAAFVYDGIFIGITETRGMLISSFVAACLFFVVSISTAILLGNHGLWLAMLVFLGVRGLVQGVIMNKKIKTQWK
;
A
#
# COMPACT_ATOMS: atom_id res chain seq x y z
N LYS A 1 0.90 -28.76 -9.30
CA LYS A 1 0.76 -27.72 -8.28
C LYS A 1 -0.68 -27.71 -7.78
N ASN A 2 -0.89 -27.78 -6.46
CA ASN A 2 -2.25 -27.94 -5.91
C ASN A 2 -2.93 -26.58 -5.76
N ILE A 3 -3.87 -26.26 -6.66
CA ILE A 3 -4.59 -24.97 -6.66
C ILE A 3 -5.43 -24.75 -5.40
N LYS A 4 -5.95 -25.82 -4.78
CA LYS A 4 -6.74 -25.70 -3.55
C LYS A 4 -5.89 -25.18 -2.40
N VAL A 5 -4.72 -25.77 -2.19
CA VAL A 5 -3.76 -25.32 -1.16
C VAL A 5 -3.30 -23.88 -1.42
N PHE A 6 -3.04 -23.54 -2.67
CA PHE A 6 -2.69 -22.16 -3.03
C PHE A 6 -3.80 -21.17 -2.66
N ASN A 7 -5.05 -21.47 -3.00
CA ASN A 7 -6.18 -20.59 -2.70
C ASN A 7 -6.43 -20.46 -1.19
N GLU A 8 -6.23 -21.52 -0.41
CA GLU A 8 -6.33 -21.47 1.05
C GLU A 8 -5.27 -20.54 1.65
N ILE A 9 -4.01 -20.69 1.23
CA ILE A 9 -2.91 -19.82 1.66
C ILE A 9 -3.16 -18.38 1.24
N TYR A 10 -3.51 -18.16 -0.03
CA TYR A 10 -3.82 -16.84 -0.58
C TYR A 10 -4.91 -16.13 0.23
N THR A 11 -6.03 -16.80 0.48
CA THR A 11 -7.14 -16.24 1.26
C THR A 11 -6.73 -15.96 2.70
N SER A 12 -5.94 -16.85 3.30
CA SER A 12 -5.43 -16.68 4.67
C SER A 12 -4.51 -15.47 4.77
N LEU A 13 -3.59 -15.28 3.82
CA LEU A 13 -2.69 -14.12 3.79
C LEU A 13 -3.46 -12.81 3.70
N PHE A 14 -4.50 -12.74 2.85
CA PHE A 14 -5.34 -11.54 2.77
C PHE A 14 -6.14 -11.28 4.04
N LYS A 15 -6.70 -12.31 4.68
CA LYS A 15 -7.42 -12.16 5.96
C LYS A 15 -6.52 -11.60 7.06
N TRP A 16 -5.33 -12.18 7.22
CA TRP A 16 -4.35 -11.70 8.18
C TRP A 16 -3.84 -10.30 7.83
N GLY A 17 -3.58 -10.06 6.55
CA GLY A 17 -3.16 -8.76 6.05
C GLY A 17 -4.17 -7.65 6.34
N ILE A 18 -5.46 -7.87 6.06
CA ILE A 18 -6.53 -6.92 6.37
C ILE A 18 -6.61 -6.68 7.88
N GLY A 19 -6.55 -7.73 8.69
CA GLY A 19 -6.54 -7.61 10.14
C GLY A 19 -5.38 -6.71 10.64
N LEU A 20 -4.18 -6.95 10.16
CA LEU A 20 -3.00 -6.13 10.47
C LEU A 20 -3.14 -4.70 9.97
N ALA A 21 -3.65 -4.49 8.76
CA ALA A 21 -3.87 -3.15 8.20
C ALA A 21 -4.82 -2.33 9.08
N LEU A 22 -5.91 -2.93 9.55
CA LEU A 22 -6.85 -2.28 10.47
C LEU A 22 -6.20 -1.93 11.80
N ILE A 23 -5.41 -2.84 12.37
CA ILE A 23 -4.67 -2.60 13.62
C ILE A 23 -3.70 -1.43 13.44
N PHE A 24 -2.89 -1.42 12.37
CA PHE A 24 -1.95 -0.33 12.12
C PHE A 24 -2.64 1.00 11.85
N THR A 25 -3.75 1.01 11.12
CA THR A 25 -4.56 2.22 10.93
C THR A 25 -5.05 2.78 12.25
N LEU A 26 -5.59 1.94 13.13
CA LEU A 26 -6.02 2.35 14.46
C LEU A 26 -4.84 2.87 15.31
N LEU A 27 -3.69 2.20 15.24
CA LEU A 27 -2.47 2.65 15.93
C LEU A 27 -2.03 4.03 15.43
N TYR A 28 -2.03 4.28 14.13
CA TYR A 28 -1.70 5.61 13.58
C TYR A 28 -2.68 6.68 14.03
N LEU A 29 -3.98 6.40 14.07
CA LEU A 29 -5.00 7.36 14.48
C LEU A 29 -4.93 7.68 15.98
N VAL A 30 -4.63 6.70 16.82
CA VAL A 30 -4.64 6.86 18.27
C VAL A 30 -3.27 7.30 18.80
N LEU A 31 -2.19 6.69 18.32
CA LEU A 31 -0.84 6.85 18.87
C LEU A 31 0.10 7.67 17.97
N GLY A 32 -0.30 8.02 16.75
CA GLY A 32 0.59 8.68 15.79
C GLY A 32 1.12 10.03 16.30
N LEU A 33 0.26 10.90 16.82
CA LEU A 33 0.69 12.18 17.36
C LEU A 33 1.46 12.05 18.68
N PRO A 34 1.01 11.27 19.68
CA PRO A 34 1.81 10.98 20.88
C PRO A 34 3.19 10.42 20.56
N PHE A 35 3.28 9.50 19.58
CA PHE A 35 4.55 8.94 19.15
C PHE A 35 5.49 9.98 18.53
N LEU A 36 4.96 10.88 17.70
CA LEU A 36 5.74 11.98 17.14
C LEU A 36 6.27 12.92 18.22
N SER A 37 5.49 13.23 19.24
CA SER A 37 5.93 14.10 20.34
C SER A 37 7.03 13.48 21.23
N ILE A 38 7.24 12.16 21.14
CA ILE A 38 8.38 11.48 21.78
C ILE A 38 9.64 11.61 20.93
N ILE A 39 9.49 11.59 19.59
CA ILE A 39 10.63 11.63 18.65
C ILE A 39 11.16 13.05 18.49
N THR A 40 10.30 14.06 18.51
CA THR A 40 10.68 15.46 18.32
C THR A 40 10.13 16.35 19.39
N ASN A 41 10.96 17.29 19.85
CA ASN A 41 10.57 18.36 20.78
C ASN A 41 10.07 19.61 20.04
N GLU A 42 10.09 19.61 18.73
CA GLU A 42 9.65 20.72 17.88
C GLU A 42 8.13 20.73 17.74
N GLU A 43 7.48 21.59 18.49
CA GLU A 43 6.01 21.69 18.53
C GLU A 43 5.40 22.00 17.15
N GLN A 44 6.10 22.80 16.33
CA GLN A 44 5.69 23.14 14.97
C GLN A 44 5.67 21.90 14.03
N VAL A 45 6.60 20.96 14.22
CA VAL A 45 6.63 19.71 13.46
C VAL A 45 5.46 18.82 13.82
N VAL A 46 5.14 18.70 15.11
CA VAL A 46 3.99 17.90 15.58
C VAL A 46 2.67 18.50 15.09
N LEU A 47 2.52 19.82 15.10
CA LEU A 47 1.34 20.51 14.60
C LEU A 47 1.17 20.32 13.08
N ALA A 48 2.25 20.48 12.31
CA ALA A 48 2.21 20.23 10.87
C ALA A 48 1.88 18.77 10.53
N ALA A 49 2.40 17.81 11.29
CA ALA A 49 2.12 16.39 11.09
C ALA A 49 0.65 16.03 11.35
N LYS A 50 -0.05 16.79 12.19
CA LYS A 50 -1.47 16.56 12.48
C LYS A 50 -2.34 16.60 11.22
N ASP A 51 -2.05 17.53 10.32
CA ASP A 51 -2.81 17.70 9.07
C ASP A 51 -2.61 16.54 8.09
N TYR A 52 -1.51 15.80 8.24
CA TYR A 52 -1.16 14.66 7.39
C TYR A 52 -1.40 13.29 8.02
N MET A 53 -1.79 13.24 9.29
CA MET A 53 -1.96 11.98 10.02
C MET A 53 -3.01 11.06 9.40
N ILE A 54 -4.09 11.63 8.87
CA ILE A 54 -5.14 10.86 8.19
C ILE A 54 -4.60 10.14 6.93
N TRP A 55 -3.73 10.80 6.18
CA TRP A 55 -3.09 10.20 5.02
C TRP A 55 -2.19 9.02 5.41
N ALA A 56 -1.37 9.22 6.45
CA ALA A 56 -0.52 8.15 6.99
C ALA A 56 -1.35 6.96 7.49
N ALA A 57 -2.47 7.21 8.16
CA ALA A 57 -3.38 6.17 8.64
C ALA A 57 -4.07 5.40 7.51
N MET A 58 -4.25 5.99 6.33
CA MET A 58 -4.81 5.31 5.15
C MET A 58 -3.82 4.38 4.44
N ILE A 59 -2.51 4.57 4.62
CA ILE A 59 -1.47 3.78 3.95
C ILE A 59 -1.64 2.27 4.17
N PRO A 60 -1.83 1.76 5.41
CA PRO A 60 -2.01 0.33 5.63
C PRO A 60 -3.22 -0.25 4.91
N ILE A 61 -4.34 0.46 4.89
CA ILE A 61 -5.58 0.00 4.24
C ILE A 61 -5.43 -0.02 2.72
N VAL A 62 -4.94 1.07 2.14
CA VAL A 62 -4.81 1.19 0.67
C VAL A 62 -3.68 0.31 0.16
N GLY A 63 -2.59 0.18 0.92
CA GLY A 63 -1.39 -0.57 0.54
C GLY A 63 -1.47 -2.06 0.78
N ILE A 64 -2.47 -2.56 1.53
CA ILE A 64 -2.50 -3.97 1.95
C ILE A 64 -2.41 -4.95 0.78
N ALA A 65 -3.11 -4.69 -0.32
CA ALA A 65 -3.08 -5.55 -1.49
C ALA A 65 -1.67 -5.62 -2.08
N ALA A 66 -1.00 -4.48 -2.24
CA ALA A 66 0.38 -4.43 -2.74
C ALA A 66 1.34 -5.21 -1.82
N PHE A 67 1.24 -5.02 -0.50
CA PHE A 67 2.13 -5.68 0.46
C PHE A 67 1.93 -7.20 0.49
N VAL A 68 0.68 -7.68 0.44
CA VAL A 68 0.40 -9.11 0.40
C VAL A 68 0.86 -9.71 -0.93
N TYR A 69 0.61 -9.05 -2.05
CA TYR A 69 1.07 -9.54 -3.35
C TYR A 69 2.60 -9.55 -3.47
N ASP A 70 3.29 -8.57 -2.91
CA ASP A 70 4.76 -8.58 -2.87
C ASP A 70 5.28 -9.86 -2.19
N GLY A 71 4.74 -10.21 -1.04
CA GLY A 71 5.08 -11.45 -0.35
C GLY A 71 4.81 -12.70 -1.19
N ILE A 72 3.64 -12.76 -1.86
CA ILE A 72 3.27 -13.88 -2.73
C ILE A 72 4.21 -13.96 -3.94
N PHE A 73 4.48 -12.85 -4.62
CA PHE A 73 5.35 -12.81 -5.79
C PHE A 73 6.78 -13.21 -5.46
N ILE A 74 7.31 -12.78 -4.30
CA ILE A 74 8.61 -13.24 -3.81
C ILE A 74 8.59 -14.75 -3.56
N GLY A 75 7.55 -15.25 -2.90
CA GLY A 75 7.41 -16.68 -2.59
C GLY A 75 7.33 -17.59 -3.83
N ILE A 76 6.77 -17.09 -4.94
CA ILE A 76 6.70 -17.82 -6.23
C ILE A 76 7.79 -17.41 -7.22
N THR A 77 8.74 -16.58 -6.79
CA THR A 77 9.86 -16.06 -7.61
C THR A 77 9.44 -15.28 -8.86
N GLU A 78 8.32 -14.54 -8.76
CA GLU A 78 7.75 -13.77 -9.88
C GLU A 78 8.09 -12.27 -9.78
N THR A 79 9.36 -11.96 -9.87
CA THR A 79 9.87 -10.58 -9.76
C THR A 79 9.45 -9.67 -10.91
N ARG A 80 9.16 -10.24 -12.10
CA ARG A 80 8.66 -9.46 -13.25
C ARG A 80 7.32 -8.78 -12.97
N GLY A 81 6.40 -9.47 -12.31
CA GLY A 81 5.11 -8.89 -11.95
C GLY A 81 5.24 -7.72 -10.99
N MET A 82 6.16 -7.82 -10.04
CA MET A 82 6.48 -6.71 -9.12
C MET A 82 7.08 -5.52 -9.86
N LEU A 83 8.01 -5.74 -10.77
CA LEU A 83 8.64 -4.68 -11.56
C LEU A 83 7.62 -3.91 -12.40
N ILE A 84 6.77 -4.64 -13.15
CA ILE A 84 5.74 -4.04 -14.01
C ILE A 84 4.75 -3.22 -13.18
N SER A 85 4.25 -3.77 -12.08
CA SER A 85 3.29 -3.09 -11.21
C SER A 85 3.88 -1.83 -10.59
N SER A 86 5.13 -1.90 -10.12
CA SER A 86 5.84 -0.76 -9.55
C SER A 86 6.11 0.33 -10.59
N PHE A 87 6.47 -0.04 -11.81
CA PHE A 87 6.70 0.92 -12.90
C PHE A 87 5.41 1.66 -13.29
N VAL A 88 4.30 0.92 -13.50
CA VAL A 88 3.00 1.52 -13.80
C VAL A 88 2.53 2.44 -12.68
N ALA A 89 2.65 2.00 -11.43
CA ALA A 89 2.29 2.79 -10.26
C ALA A 89 3.15 4.05 -10.13
N ALA A 90 4.47 3.97 -10.40
CA ALA A 90 5.37 5.11 -10.38
C ALA A 90 5.02 6.15 -11.45
N CYS A 91 4.70 5.73 -12.66
CA CYS A 91 4.23 6.64 -13.71
C CYS A 91 2.98 7.42 -13.26
N LEU A 92 2.00 6.73 -12.68
CA LEU A 92 0.78 7.37 -12.17
C LEU A 92 1.06 8.26 -10.95
N PHE A 93 1.98 7.87 -10.07
CA PHE A 93 2.42 8.71 -8.98
C PHE A 93 2.92 10.08 -9.48
N PHE A 94 3.79 10.09 -10.47
CA PHE A 94 4.32 11.35 -11.04
C PHE A 94 3.22 12.16 -11.71
N VAL A 95 2.34 11.53 -12.49
CA VAL A 95 1.21 12.22 -13.13
C VAL A 95 0.32 12.89 -12.08
N VAL A 96 -0.10 12.16 -11.05
CA VAL A 96 -0.96 12.69 -9.98
C VAL A 96 -0.24 13.76 -9.19
N SER A 97 1.02 13.52 -8.79
CA SER A 97 1.81 14.47 -8.01
C SER A 97 1.96 15.82 -8.73
N ILE A 98 2.33 15.80 -10.01
CA ILE A 98 2.51 17.03 -10.81
C ILE A 98 1.15 17.72 -11.03
N SER A 99 0.11 16.97 -11.36
CA SER A 99 -1.22 17.53 -11.63
C SER A 99 -1.87 18.16 -10.39
N THR A 100 -1.57 17.66 -9.19
CA THR A 100 -2.17 18.13 -7.94
C THR A 100 -1.28 19.10 -7.17
N ALA A 101 -0.01 19.23 -7.54
CA ALA A 101 0.96 20.06 -6.82
C ALA A 101 0.49 21.53 -6.63
N ILE A 102 -0.10 22.12 -7.68
CA ILE A 102 -0.55 23.53 -7.67
C ILE A 102 -1.79 23.71 -6.80
N LEU A 103 -2.74 22.74 -6.84
CA LEU A 103 -4.04 22.87 -6.18
C LEU A 103 -4.02 22.39 -4.73
N LEU A 104 -3.30 21.31 -4.45
CA LEU A 104 -3.33 20.61 -3.16
C LEU A 104 -2.00 20.70 -2.40
N GLY A 105 -0.96 21.26 -3.01
CA GLY A 105 0.37 21.35 -2.38
C GLY A 105 0.84 19.97 -1.86
N ASN A 106 1.23 19.91 -0.59
CA ASN A 106 1.74 18.68 0.02
C ASN A 106 0.67 17.55 0.16
N HIS A 107 -0.61 17.90 0.25
CA HIS A 107 -1.70 16.90 0.23
C HIS A 107 -1.76 16.16 -1.10
N GLY A 108 -1.40 16.81 -2.22
CA GLY A 108 -1.30 16.17 -3.53
C GLY A 108 -0.23 15.08 -3.58
N LEU A 109 0.88 15.27 -2.88
CA LEU A 109 1.94 14.27 -2.75
C LEU A 109 1.45 13.03 -1.96
N TRP A 110 0.73 13.24 -0.86
CA TRP A 110 0.13 12.15 -0.10
C TRP A 110 -0.90 11.38 -0.91
N LEU A 111 -1.75 12.10 -1.66
CA LEU A 111 -2.71 11.48 -2.57
C LEU A 111 -1.99 10.63 -3.64
N ALA A 112 -0.93 11.16 -4.25
CA ALA A 112 -0.14 10.43 -5.23
C ALA A 112 0.46 9.14 -4.63
N MET A 113 0.90 9.17 -3.36
CA MET A 113 1.41 7.99 -2.65
C MET A 113 0.34 6.93 -2.45
N LEU A 114 -0.89 7.32 -2.06
CA LEU A 114 -2.00 6.38 -1.95
C LEU A 114 -2.39 5.80 -3.31
N VAL A 115 -2.39 6.61 -4.37
CA VAL A 115 -2.62 6.13 -5.74
C VAL A 115 -1.54 5.14 -6.15
N PHE A 116 -0.28 5.42 -5.85
CA PHE A 116 0.84 4.49 -6.10
C PHE A 116 0.58 3.11 -5.47
N LEU A 117 0.27 3.08 -4.18
CA LEU A 117 0.02 1.83 -3.45
C LEU A 117 -1.22 1.09 -3.97
N GLY A 118 -2.31 1.80 -4.19
CA GLY A 118 -3.55 1.22 -4.69
C GLY A 118 -3.40 0.63 -6.09
N VAL A 119 -2.82 1.38 -7.02
CA VAL A 119 -2.58 0.93 -8.40
C VAL A 119 -1.61 -0.24 -8.44
N ARG A 120 -0.54 -0.18 -7.64
CA ARG A 120 0.40 -1.30 -7.53
C ARG A 120 -0.31 -2.59 -7.13
N GLY A 121 -1.14 -2.54 -6.10
CA GLY A 121 -1.94 -3.68 -5.66
C GLY A 121 -2.93 -4.18 -6.72
N LEU A 122 -3.60 -3.28 -7.43
CA LEU A 122 -4.54 -3.64 -8.51
C LEU A 122 -3.82 -4.33 -9.67
N VAL A 123 -2.71 -3.78 -10.15
CA VAL A 123 -1.93 -4.36 -11.25
C VAL A 123 -1.38 -5.73 -10.86
N GLN A 124 -0.86 -5.86 -9.64
CA GLN A 124 -0.40 -7.16 -9.12
C GLN A 124 -1.53 -8.19 -9.06
N GLY A 125 -2.72 -7.78 -8.62
CA GLY A 125 -3.92 -8.63 -8.61
C GLY A 125 -4.30 -9.12 -10.01
N VAL A 126 -4.27 -8.25 -11.01
CA VAL A 126 -4.54 -8.62 -12.42
C VAL A 126 -3.50 -9.61 -12.94
N ILE A 127 -2.20 -9.36 -12.67
CA ILE A 127 -1.12 -10.26 -13.10
C ILE A 127 -1.28 -11.62 -12.41
N MET A 128 -1.57 -11.65 -11.11
CA MET A 128 -1.76 -12.89 -10.36
C MET A 128 -2.93 -13.70 -10.89
N ASN A 129 -4.08 -13.08 -11.14
CA ASN A 129 -5.26 -13.76 -11.69
C ASN A 129 -4.99 -14.39 -13.06
N LYS A 130 -4.25 -13.70 -13.93
CA LYS A 130 -3.83 -14.26 -15.22
C LYS A 130 -2.92 -15.48 -15.05
N LYS A 131 -1.96 -15.41 -14.11
CA LYS A 131 -1.03 -16.52 -13.84
C LYS A 131 -1.72 -17.73 -13.25
N ILE A 132 -2.62 -17.54 -12.28
CA ILE A 132 -3.40 -18.65 -11.71
C ILE A 132 -4.14 -19.39 -12.81
N LYS A 133 -4.81 -18.69 -13.72
CA LYS A 133 -5.53 -19.29 -14.85
C LYS A 133 -4.62 -20.05 -15.83
N THR A 134 -3.37 -19.67 -15.96
CA THR A 134 -2.45 -20.24 -16.95
C THR A 134 -1.58 -21.38 -16.39
N GLN A 135 -1.12 -21.27 -15.16
CA GLN A 135 -0.13 -22.20 -14.59
C GLN A 135 -0.70 -23.19 -13.58
N TRP A 136 -1.91 -22.97 -13.08
CA TRP A 136 -2.53 -23.74 -12.01
C TRP A 136 -3.82 -24.43 -12.44
N LYS A 137 -3.95 -24.70 -13.77
CA LYS A 137 -5.01 -25.56 -14.30
C LYS A 137 -4.80 -27.01 -13.96
#